data_f1bfea15bc12d57fcea39c15fb628b73
#
_entry.id   f1bfea15bc12d57fcea39c15fb628b73
#
_cell.length_a   1.000
_cell.length_b   1.000
_cell.length_c   1.000
_cell.angle_alpha   90.00
_cell.angle_beta   90.00
_cell.angle_gamma   90.00
#
_symmetry.space_group_name_H-M   'P 1'
#
loop_
_entity.id
_entity.type
_entity.pdbx_description
1 polymer ?
#
loop_
_entity_poly.entity_id
_entity_poly.type
_entity_poly.pdbx_seq_one_letter_code
_entity_poly.pdbx_strand_id
1 'polypeptide(L)'
;MSNIRLFFSDTLSANMIDKLDKDQSHYLSKVMRVKENEVFSLFNKEGEWEAKILGISKNIVEFKIIKQLRQKEITKELWLAFSPIKSNYQNFMLQKATELGVTKFLPIIFDRTVVRKINKDRLEKIIIEASEQSNRINVPIIEGAQDLSLIHISEPTRPY
;
A
#
# COMPACT_ATOMS: atom_id res chain seq x y z
N MET A 1 7.92 -17.33 -13.70
CA MET A 1 6.65 -16.58 -13.72
C MET A 1 6.87 -15.32 -12.88
N SER A 2 6.75 -14.14 -13.47
CA SER A 2 6.88 -12.89 -12.72
C SER A 2 5.67 -12.80 -11.78
N ASN A 3 5.92 -12.80 -10.49
CA ASN A 3 4.87 -12.70 -9.48
C ASN A 3 4.46 -11.22 -9.35
N ILE A 4 3.72 -10.72 -10.33
CA ILE A 4 3.22 -9.35 -10.32
C ILE A 4 2.10 -9.28 -9.29
N ARG A 5 2.24 -8.38 -8.32
CA ARG A 5 1.27 -8.13 -7.26
C ARG A 5 0.86 -6.66 -7.30
N LEU A 6 -0.45 -6.41 -7.26
CA LEU A 6 -1.00 -5.06 -7.24
C LEU A 6 -2.00 -4.92 -6.09
N PHE A 7 -1.98 -3.76 -5.47
CA PHE A 7 -2.98 -3.41 -4.47
C PHE A 7 -4.31 -3.05 -5.16
N PHE A 8 -5.42 -3.56 -4.62
CA PHE A 8 -6.76 -3.28 -5.11
C PHE A 8 -7.65 -2.82 -3.95
N SER A 9 -8.18 -1.59 -4.04
CA SER A 9 -8.89 -0.95 -2.93
C SER A 9 -10.24 -1.59 -2.61
N ASP A 10 -10.90 -2.13 -3.64
CA ASP A 10 -12.26 -2.64 -3.52
C ASP A 10 -12.28 -4.10 -3.04
N THR A 11 -13.46 -4.58 -2.69
CA THR A 11 -13.67 -5.94 -2.22
C THR A 11 -13.39 -6.94 -3.33
N LEU A 12 -12.61 -7.98 -3.03
CA LEU A 12 -12.30 -9.07 -3.94
C LEU A 12 -13.11 -10.32 -3.56
N SER A 13 -13.70 -10.96 -4.56
CA SER A 13 -14.46 -12.20 -4.38
C SER A 13 -14.22 -13.19 -5.53
N ALA A 14 -14.43 -14.48 -5.27
CA ALA A 14 -14.27 -15.52 -6.27
C ALA A 14 -15.17 -15.28 -7.50
N ASN A 15 -14.63 -15.49 -8.69
CA ASN A 15 -15.30 -15.28 -9.98
C ASN A 15 -15.70 -13.84 -10.32
N MET A 16 -15.33 -12.85 -9.50
CA MET A 16 -15.54 -11.43 -9.78
C MET A 16 -14.82 -11.04 -11.08
N ILE A 17 -15.48 -10.20 -11.89
CA ILE A 17 -14.90 -9.58 -13.07
C ILE A 17 -14.94 -8.08 -12.84
N ASP A 18 -13.78 -7.42 -13.02
CA ASP A 18 -13.65 -5.98 -12.86
C ASP A 18 -12.50 -5.43 -13.72
N LYS A 19 -12.23 -4.14 -13.59
CA LYS A 19 -11.22 -3.41 -14.34
C LYS A 19 -10.22 -2.75 -13.42
N LEU A 20 -8.97 -2.77 -13.82
CA LEU A 20 -7.92 -1.99 -13.16
C LEU A 20 -8.03 -0.51 -13.52
N ASP A 21 -7.53 0.35 -12.65
CA ASP A 21 -7.38 1.76 -12.95
C ASP A 21 -6.38 2.00 -14.11
N LYS A 22 -6.26 3.27 -14.54
CA LYS A 22 -5.40 3.63 -15.67
C LYS A 22 -3.91 3.41 -15.39
N ASP A 23 -3.45 3.71 -14.18
CA ASP A 23 -2.03 3.60 -13.79
C ASP A 23 -1.64 2.13 -13.72
N GLN A 24 -2.43 1.29 -13.07
CA GLN A 24 -2.24 -0.16 -12.97
C GLN A 24 -2.37 -0.84 -14.33
N SER A 25 -3.34 -0.44 -15.14
CA SER A 25 -3.52 -0.97 -16.51
C SER A 25 -2.32 -0.62 -17.39
N HIS A 26 -1.81 0.61 -17.30
CA HIS A 26 -0.60 1.02 -18.01
C HIS A 26 0.61 0.21 -17.54
N TYR A 27 0.77 0.04 -16.23
CA TYR A 27 1.86 -0.75 -15.66
C TYR A 27 1.85 -2.19 -16.20
N LEU A 28 0.73 -2.90 -16.11
CA LEU A 28 0.63 -4.27 -16.61
C LEU A 28 0.85 -4.35 -18.12
N SER A 29 0.18 -3.51 -18.91
CA SER A 29 0.17 -3.65 -20.38
C SER A 29 1.44 -3.11 -21.05
N LYS A 30 2.01 -2.00 -20.55
CA LYS A 30 3.14 -1.31 -21.20
C LYS A 30 4.49 -1.58 -20.55
N VAL A 31 4.53 -1.61 -19.22
CA VAL A 31 5.77 -1.85 -18.48
C VAL A 31 6.05 -3.35 -18.38
N MET A 32 5.14 -4.09 -17.83
CA MET A 32 5.27 -5.54 -17.65
C MET A 32 4.94 -6.34 -18.92
N ARG A 33 4.23 -5.74 -19.87
CA ARG A 33 3.85 -6.32 -21.17
C ARG A 33 3.10 -7.64 -21.04
N VAL A 34 2.24 -7.72 -20.03
CA VAL A 34 1.42 -8.89 -19.76
C VAL A 34 0.36 -9.04 -20.85
N LYS A 35 0.08 -10.28 -21.23
CA LYS A 35 -0.87 -10.63 -22.30
C LYS A 35 -2.18 -11.16 -21.73
N GLU A 36 -3.17 -11.27 -22.61
CA GLU A 36 -4.42 -11.98 -22.30
C GLU A 36 -4.13 -13.40 -21.84
N ASN A 37 -4.94 -13.86 -20.90
CA ASN A 37 -4.83 -15.15 -20.23
C ASN A 37 -3.64 -15.31 -19.25
N GLU A 38 -2.76 -14.34 -19.12
CA GLU A 38 -1.76 -14.37 -18.08
C GLU A 38 -2.36 -14.06 -16.70
N VAL A 39 -1.69 -14.50 -15.66
CA VAL A 39 -2.14 -14.36 -14.27
C VAL A 39 -1.24 -13.41 -13.51
N PHE A 40 -1.83 -12.70 -12.55
CA PHE A 40 -1.17 -11.82 -11.61
C PHE A 40 -1.91 -11.90 -10.26
N SER A 41 -1.38 -11.28 -9.22
CA SER A 41 -2.02 -11.24 -7.91
C SER A 41 -2.61 -9.87 -7.63
N LEU A 42 -3.80 -9.86 -7.04
CA LEU A 42 -4.42 -8.69 -6.41
C LEU A 42 -4.50 -8.91 -4.92
N PHE A 43 -4.24 -7.89 -4.13
CA PHE A 43 -4.34 -7.99 -2.68
C PHE A 43 -4.97 -6.75 -2.06
N ASN A 44 -5.60 -6.97 -0.92
CA ASN A 44 -6.12 -5.93 -0.03
C ASN A 44 -6.09 -6.44 1.41
N LYS A 45 -6.68 -5.68 2.34
CA LYS A 45 -6.77 -6.04 3.77
C LYS A 45 -7.49 -7.36 4.06
N GLU A 46 -8.20 -7.93 3.10
CA GLU A 46 -8.98 -9.17 3.25
C GLU A 46 -8.24 -10.41 2.74
N GLY A 47 -7.14 -10.21 2.01
CA GLY A 47 -6.32 -11.30 1.50
C GLY A 47 -5.65 -11.01 0.17
N GLU A 48 -5.15 -12.07 -0.44
CA GLU A 48 -4.51 -12.05 -1.76
C GLU A 48 -5.20 -13.06 -2.68
N TRP A 49 -5.41 -12.66 -3.93
CA TRP A 49 -6.19 -13.38 -4.91
C TRP A 49 -5.43 -13.49 -6.23
N GLU A 50 -5.52 -14.63 -6.87
CA GLU A 50 -5.06 -14.82 -8.24
C GLU A 50 -6.10 -14.26 -9.20
N ALA A 51 -5.66 -13.38 -10.09
CA ALA A 51 -6.46 -12.79 -11.15
C ALA A 51 -5.91 -13.16 -12.52
N LYS A 52 -6.80 -13.37 -13.48
CA LYS A 52 -6.48 -13.65 -14.87
C LYS A 52 -6.93 -12.50 -15.75
N ILE A 53 -6.09 -12.06 -16.67
CA ILE A 53 -6.42 -11.03 -17.65
C ILE A 53 -7.38 -11.61 -18.67
N LEU A 54 -8.57 -11.00 -18.80
CA LEU A 54 -9.56 -11.34 -19.80
C LEU A 54 -9.31 -10.62 -21.13
N GLY A 55 -8.87 -9.37 -21.06
CA GLY A 55 -8.59 -8.56 -22.23
C GLY A 55 -8.08 -7.18 -21.87
N ILE A 56 -7.58 -6.48 -22.88
CA ILE A 56 -7.11 -5.10 -22.77
C ILE A 56 -7.85 -4.26 -23.79
N SER A 57 -8.77 -3.42 -23.34
CA SER A 57 -9.57 -2.53 -24.18
C SER A 57 -9.37 -1.07 -23.78
N LYS A 58 -9.12 -0.20 -24.77
CA LYS A 58 -8.88 1.25 -24.54
C LYS A 58 -7.83 1.54 -23.46
N ASN A 59 -6.75 0.73 -23.42
CA ASN A 59 -5.69 0.79 -22.39
C ASN A 59 -6.16 0.49 -20.96
N ILE A 60 -7.29 -0.17 -20.79
CA ILE A 60 -7.81 -0.66 -19.51
C ILE A 60 -7.76 -2.19 -19.52
N VAL A 61 -7.19 -2.75 -18.48
CA VAL A 61 -7.10 -4.20 -18.26
C VAL A 61 -8.36 -4.65 -17.54
N GLU A 62 -9.08 -5.58 -18.15
CA GLU A 62 -10.18 -6.31 -17.54
C GLU A 62 -9.67 -7.67 -17.01
N PHE A 63 -10.05 -8.01 -15.80
CA PHE A 63 -9.58 -9.22 -15.13
C PHE A 63 -10.73 -10.01 -14.52
N LYS A 64 -10.47 -11.30 -14.28
CA LYS A 64 -11.34 -12.19 -13.50
C LYS A 64 -10.56 -12.80 -12.35
N ILE A 65 -11.15 -12.77 -11.17
CA ILE A 65 -10.62 -13.46 -9.98
C ILE A 65 -10.83 -14.97 -10.14
N ILE A 66 -9.75 -15.72 -9.97
CA ILE A 66 -9.73 -17.18 -10.12
C ILE A 66 -9.90 -17.87 -8.77
N LYS A 67 -9.01 -17.56 -7.82
CA LYS A 67 -9.00 -18.18 -6.49
C LYS A 67 -8.30 -17.28 -5.46
N GLN A 68 -8.60 -17.52 -4.21
CA GLN A 68 -7.87 -16.89 -3.11
C GLN A 68 -6.55 -17.62 -2.87
N LEU A 69 -5.45 -16.87 -2.79
CA LEU A 69 -4.11 -17.38 -2.52
C LEU A 69 -3.76 -17.31 -1.03
N ARG A 70 -4.14 -16.21 -0.39
CA ARG A 70 -3.87 -15.97 1.03
C ARG A 70 -5.10 -15.31 1.67
N GLN A 71 -5.40 -15.73 2.89
CA GLN A 71 -6.44 -15.09 3.71
C GLN A 71 -5.89 -13.86 4.43
N LYS A 72 -6.78 -13.08 5.02
CA LYS A 72 -6.42 -11.96 5.90
C LYS A 72 -5.43 -12.41 6.96
N GLU A 73 -4.36 -11.65 7.10
CA GLU A 73 -3.37 -11.87 8.16
C GLU A 73 -3.63 -10.93 9.34
N ILE A 74 -3.54 -11.48 10.55
CA ILE A 74 -3.52 -10.70 11.78
C ILE A 74 -2.08 -10.23 11.98
N THR A 75 -1.85 -8.93 11.81
CA THR A 75 -0.54 -8.32 12.06
C THR A 75 -0.54 -7.59 13.38
N LYS A 76 0.59 -7.64 14.10
CA LYS A 76 0.79 -6.79 15.27
C LYS A 76 0.91 -5.33 14.81
N GLU A 77 0.30 -4.42 15.56
CA GLU A 77 0.44 -2.99 15.30
C GLU A 77 1.86 -2.52 15.62
N LEU A 78 2.49 -1.91 14.63
CA LEU A 78 3.79 -1.25 14.77
C LEU A 78 3.67 0.15 14.17
N TRP A 79 3.76 1.16 15.02
CA TRP A 79 3.63 2.56 14.62
C TRP A 79 5.00 3.23 14.54
N LEU A 80 5.22 3.98 13.48
CA LEU A 80 6.42 4.80 13.32
C LEU A 80 6.04 6.27 13.33
N ALA A 81 6.40 6.97 14.41
CA ALA A 81 6.35 8.42 14.50
C ALA A 81 7.66 9.00 13.94
N PHE A 82 7.58 9.99 13.06
CA PHE A 82 8.75 10.59 12.43
C PHE A 82 8.54 12.05 12.09
N SER A 83 9.61 12.83 12.10
CA SER A 83 9.58 14.20 11.57
C SER A 83 9.79 14.18 10.06
N PRO A 84 8.98 14.92 9.27
CA PRO A 84 9.19 15.02 7.83
C PRO A 84 10.59 15.54 7.49
N ILE A 85 11.25 14.88 6.55
CA ILE A 85 12.59 15.19 6.07
C ILE A 85 12.58 15.39 4.56
N LYS A 86 13.72 15.71 3.96
CA LYS A 86 13.84 15.87 2.50
C LYS A 86 13.33 14.63 1.77
N SER A 87 12.64 14.84 0.65
CA SER A 87 11.81 13.83 -0.02
C SER A 87 12.53 12.51 -0.35
N ASN A 88 13.78 12.56 -0.80
CA ASN A 88 14.52 11.34 -1.16
C ASN A 88 14.74 10.41 0.04
N TYR A 89 15.17 10.98 1.17
CA TYR A 89 15.39 10.22 2.41
C TYR A 89 14.06 9.72 3.00
N GLN A 90 13.02 10.57 2.93
CA GLN A 90 11.68 10.20 3.40
C GLN A 90 11.09 9.04 2.60
N ASN A 91 11.22 9.07 1.27
CA ASN A 91 10.74 7.97 0.42
C ASN A 91 11.44 6.66 0.78
N PHE A 92 12.77 6.69 0.92
CA PHE A 92 13.56 5.52 1.31
C PHE A 92 13.17 5.00 2.69
N MET A 93 12.99 5.89 3.66
CA MET A 93 12.56 5.52 5.02
C MET A 93 11.18 4.84 5.00
N LEU A 94 10.20 5.43 4.30
CA LEU A 94 8.85 4.86 4.21
C LEU A 94 8.86 3.50 3.53
N GLN A 95 9.62 3.35 2.44
CA GLN A 95 9.78 2.08 1.76
C GLN A 95 10.34 1.02 2.72
N LYS A 96 11.48 1.30 3.37
CA LYS A 96 12.13 0.33 4.26
C LYS A 96 11.31 0.03 5.52
N ALA A 97 10.68 1.03 6.12
CA ALA A 97 9.80 0.83 7.25
C ALA A 97 8.57 -0.02 6.89
N THR A 98 8.02 0.16 5.68
CA THR A 98 6.96 -0.70 5.15
C THR A 98 7.45 -2.14 5.00
N GLU A 99 8.59 -2.36 4.37
CA GLU A 99 9.19 -3.69 4.22
C GLU A 99 9.43 -4.38 5.58
N LEU A 100 9.81 -3.61 6.62
CA LEU A 100 10.08 -4.10 7.97
C LEU A 100 8.83 -4.34 8.84
N GLY A 101 7.64 -4.03 8.35
CA GLY A 101 6.41 -4.40 9.05
C GLY A 101 5.67 -3.26 9.75
N VAL A 102 6.08 -2.00 9.58
CA VAL A 102 5.31 -0.86 10.09
C VAL A 102 3.88 -0.92 9.54
N THR A 103 2.90 -0.69 10.41
CA THR A 103 1.47 -0.70 10.07
C THR A 103 0.86 0.70 10.04
N LYS A 104 1.51 1.66 10.70
CA LYS A 104 1.02 3.03 10.78
C LYS A 104 2.16 4.03 10.84
N PHE A 105 2.08 5.07 10.01
CA PHE A 105 3.01 6.19 9.95
C PHE A 105 2.38 7.44 10.55
N LEU A 106 3.08 8.09 11.47
CA LEU A 106 2.64 9.30 12.16
C LEU A 106 3.65 10.43 11.91
N PRO A 107 3.42 11.28 10.89
CA PRO A 107 4.26 12.45 10.66
C PRO A 107 4.03 13.49 11.76
N ILE A 108 5.09 13.89 12.46
CA ILE A 108 5.04 14.85 13.57
C ILE A 108 5.87 16.08 13.23
N ILE A 109 5.28 17.25 13.34
CA ILE A 109 5.95 18.53 13.15
C ILE A 109 6.47 19.01 14.51
N PHE A 110 7.78 19.16 14.60
CA PHE A 110 8.46 19.79 15.75
C PHE A 110 8.80 21.24 15.43
N ASP A 111 9.15 22.02 16.45
CA ASP A 111 9.47 23.45 16.28
C ASP A 111 10.56 23.72 15.24
N ARG A 112 11.57 22.83 15.19
CA ARG A 112 12.70 22.93 14.26
C ARG A 112 12.55 22.10 12.98
N THR A 113 11.36 21.58 12.71
CA THR A 113 11.11 20.82 11.46
C THR A 113 11.16 21.74 10.25
N VAL A 114 12.06 21.45 9.32
CA VAL A 114 12.26 22.25 8.09
C VAL A 114 11.14 21.97 7.09
N VAL A 115 10.75 20.72 6.91
CA VAL A 115 9.69 20.29 5.98
C VAL A 115 8.37 20.23 6.73
N ARG A 116 7.56 21.29 6.65
CA ARG A 116 6.29 21.38 7.40
C ARG A 116 5.07 20.89 6.62
N LYS A 117 5.20 20.64 5.33
CA LYS A 117 4.10 20.15 4.48
C LYS A 117 4.50 18.83 3.85
N ILE A 118 3.61 17.88 3.90
CA ILE A 118 3.75 16.57 3.24
C ILE A 118 2.65 16.43 2.18
N ASN A 119 2.99 15.78 1.08
CA ASN A 119 2.00 15.34 0.09
C ASN A 119 1.61 13.90 0.45
N LYS A 120 0.50 13.77 1.18
CA LYS A 120 0.00 12.48 1.69
C LYS A 120 -0.23 11.48 0.57
N ASP A 121 -0.89 11.88 -0.52
CA ASP A 121 -1.23 10.99 -1.65
C ASP A 121 0.04 10.41 -2.30
N ARG A 122 1.09 11.23 -2.41
CA ARG A 122 2.38 10.76 -2.91
C ARG A 122 3.03 9.75 -1.97
N LEU A 123 2.96 9.97 -0.66
CA LEU A 123 3.54 9.06 0.33
C LEU A 123 2.75 7.74 0.40
N GLU A 124 1.43 7.79 0.26
CA GLU A 124 0.58 6.60 0.16
C GLU A 124 0.96 5.74 -1.05
N LYS A 125 1.22 6.34 -2.21
CA LYS A 125 1.71 5.60 -3.39
C LYS A 125 3.00 4.85 -3.12
N ILE A 126 3.98 5.49 -2.45
CA ILE A 126 5.24 4.85 -2.08
C ILE A 126 5.03 3.66 -1.13
N ILE A 127 4.12 3.81 -0.16
CA ILE A 127 3.77 2.75 0.79
C ILE A 127 3.09 1.58 0.07
N ILE A 128 2.19 1.86 -0.87
CA ILE A 128 1.53 0.83 -1.69
C ILE A 128 2.56 0.07 -2.52
N GLU A 129 3.42 0.77 -3.28
CA GLU A 129 4.48 0.16 -4.09
C GLU A 129 5.41 -0.72 -3.23
N ALA A 130 5.81 -0.24 -2.05
CA ALA A 130 6.62 -1.01 -1.11
C ALA A 130 5.89 -2.27 -0.60
N SER A 131 4.58 -2.19 -0.38
CA SER A 131 3.75 -3.33 0.04
C SER A 131 3.61 -4.36 -1.09
N GLU A 132 3.46 -3.90 -2.33
CA GLU A 132 3.42 -4.76 -3.52
C GLU A 132 4.71 -5.57 -3.66
N GLN A 133 5.87 -4.91 -3.48
CA GLN A 133 7.19 -5.54 -3.64
C GLN A 133 7.60 -6.42 -2.46
N SER A 134 7.18 -6.09 -1.25
CA SER A 134 7.58 -6.79 -0.02
C SER A 134 6.68 -7.96 0.37
N ASN A 135 5.78 -8.36 -0.50
CA ASN A 135 4.86 -9.48 -0.28
C ASN A 135 3.92 -9.31 0.93
N ARG A 136 3.63 -8.06 1.33
CA ARG A 136 2.67 -7.75 2.41
C ARG A 136 1.24 -7.75 1.88
N ILE A 137 0.30 -8.21 2.70
CA ILE A 137 -1.14 -8.08 2.44
C ILE A 137 -1.65 -6.76 3.00
N ASN A 138 -1.16 -6.36 4.17
CA ASN A 138 -1.61 -5.13 4.83
C ASN A 138 -0.78 -3.94 4.37
N VAL A 139 -1.41 -2.98 3.74
CA VAL A 139 -0.82 -1.69 3.38
C VAL A 139 -0.85 -0.78 4.61
N PRO A 140 0.30 -0.23 5.04
CA PRO A 140 0.35 0.73 6.15
C PRO A 140 -0.49 1.98 5.90
N ILE A 141 -1.06 2.51 6.97
CA ILE A 141 -1.79 3.78 6.94
C ILE A 141 -0.80 4.92 7.24
N ILE A 142 -0.89 6.02 6.52
CA ILE A 142 -0.20 7.27 6.86
C ILE A 142 -1.20 8.33 7.30
N GLU A 143 -0.99 8.87 8.49
CA GLU A 143 -1.82 9.97 9.02
C GLU A 143 -1.41 11.32 8.45
N GLY A 144 -2.26 12.33 8.60
CA GLY A 144 -1.89 13.72 8.33
C GLY A 144 -0.78 14.20 9.27
N ALA A 145 0.02 15.15 8.83
CA ALA A 145 1.02 15.77 9.71
C ALA A 145 0.35 16.48 10.90
N GLN A 146 0.83 16.23 12.09
CA GLN A 146 0.32 16.78 13.35
C GLN A 146 1.43 17.55 14.07
N ASP A 147 1.08 18.64 14.71
CA ASP A 147 2.00 19.33 15.63
C ASP A 147 2.14 18.51 16.91
N LEU A 148 3.36 18.43 17.43
CA LEU A 148 3.65 17.69 18.67
C LEU A 148 2.77 18.13 19.84
N SER A 149 2.45 19.40 19.93
CA SER A 149 1.59 19.98 20.97
C SER A 149 0.16 19.44 20.97
N LEU A 150 -0.30 18.86 19.85
CA LEU A 150 -1.63 18.29 19.70
C LEU A 150 -1.67 16.78 20.01
N ILE A 151 -0.52 16.16 20.20
CA ILE A 151 -0.43 14.72 20.47
C ILE A 151 -0.52 14.51 21.98
N HIS A 152 -1.75 14.30 22.46
CA HIS A 152 -1.95 13.79 23.81
C HIS A 152 -1.71 12.26 23.82
N ILE A 153 -0.51 11.85 24.19
CA ILE A 153 -0.23 10.48 24.54
C ILE A 153 -0.82 10.29 25.94
N SER A 154 -2.02 9.72 26.01
CA SER A 154 -2.52 9.23 27.28
C SER A 154 -1.66 8.04 27.67
N GLU A 155 -0.75 8.24 28.63
CA GLU A 155 -0.04 7.12 29.26
C GLU A 155 -1.09 6.17 29.84
N PRO A 156 -1.01 4.85 29.55
CA PRO A 156 -1.81 3.90 30.29
C PRO A 156 -1.41 3.99 31.75
N THR A 157 -2.30 4.52 32.58
CA THR A 157 -2.14 4.48 34.05
C THR A 157 -1.95 3.02 34.42
N ARG A 158 -0.72 2.64 34.77
CA ARG A 158 -0.43 1.35 35.42
C ARG A 158 -1.11 1.42 36.80
N PRO A 159 -2.05 0.53 37.13
CA PRO A 159 -2.48 0.37 38.51
C PRO A 159 -1.28 -0.12 39.29
N TYR A 160 -0.98 0.53 40.40
CA TYR A 160 0.00 0.11 41.37
C TYR A 160 -0.44 -1.20 42.05
#